data_3423cfab7e398d6a05906a7cd2ce9c5b
#
_entry.id   3423cfab7e398d6a05906a7cd2ce9c5b
#
_cell.length_a   1.000
_cell.length_b   1.000
_cell.length_c   1.000
_cell.angle_alpha   90.00
_cell.angle_beta   90.00
_cell.angle_gamma   90.00
#
_symmetry.space_group_name_H-M   'P 1'
#
loop_
_entity.id
_entity.type
_entity.pdbx_description
1 polymer ?
#
loop_
_entity_poly.entity_id
_entity_poly.type
_entity_poly.pdbx_seq_one_letter_code
_entity_poly.pdbx_strand_id
1 'polypeptide(L)'
;MGRKITIDSSTMVNKGLEVMEAQWLFNVPSSKVTVVVQPQSIIHSMVEFIDGGIMAQLGSPDMRLPIQYALYYPHRRELNTKRVDFFELGNITFEKPDMDTFKGLKLAYTASDKGGNIPTAFNAANELAVAKFLDRKIKYLDIPDIIEYAMNEVRYIDNPSVDEILETEQTVYEICLLYTSPSPRDYAAS
;
A
#
# COMPACT_ATOMS: atom_id res chain seq x y z
N MET A 1 7.14 -12.06 7.04
CA MET A 1 6.94 -10.62 6.74
C MET A 1 7.42 -9.78 7.93
N GLY A 2 7.97 -8.59 7.67
CA GLY A 2 8.36 -7.66 8.74
C GLY A 2 7.14 -7.06 9.46
N ARG A 3 7.37 -6.41 10.64
CA ARG A 3 6.27 -5.84 11.45
C ARG A 3 5.50 -4.74 10.69
N LYS A 4 6.20 -3.83 9.99
CA LYS A 4 5.58 -2.73 9.24
C LYS A 4 4.65 -3.27 8.14
N ILE A 5 5.15 -4.12 7.25
CA ILE A 5 4.36 -4.63 6.12
C ILE A 5 3.14 -5.47 6.56
N THR A 6 3.19 -6.06 7.76
CA THR A 6 2.02 -6.75 8.33
C THR A 6 0.90 -5.75 8.63
N ILE A 7 1.22 -4.58 9.16
CA ILE A 7 0.25 -3.52 9.42
C ILE A 7 -0.22 -2.90 8.11
N ASP A 8 0.70 -2.56 7.20
CA ASP A 8 0.37 -1.99 5.89
C ASP A 8 -0.57 -2.92 5.08
N SER A 9 -0.38 -4.23 5.19
CA SER A 9 -1.26 -5.21 4.55
C SER A 9 -2.64 -5.24 5.21
N SER A 10 -2.70 -5.20 6.55
CA SER A 10 -3.97 -5.25 7.29
C SER A 10 -4.82 -3.99 7.10
N THR A 11 -4.20 -2.83 6.91
CA THR A 11 -4.87 -1.56 6.61
C THR A 11 -5.20 -1.38 5.12
N MET A 12 -4.73 -2.29 4.27
CA MET A 12 -4.72 -2.20 2.80
C MET A 12 -3.89 -1.02 2.23
N VAL A 13 -3.08 -0.35 3.04
CA VAL A 13 -2.15 0.68 2.57
C VAL A 13 -1.11 0.08 1.64
N ASN A 14 -0.56 -1.12 1.96
CA ASN A 14 0.39 -1.78 1.07
C ASN A 14 -0.19 -2.00 -0.33
N LYS A 15 -1.44 -2.43 -0.41
CA LYS A 15 -2.11 -2.61 -1.70
C LYS A 15 -2.35 -1.28 -2.42
N GLY A 16 -2.57 -0.21 -1.66
CA GLY A 16 -2.64 1.14 -2.21
C GLY A 16 -1.32 1.61 -2.81
N LEU A 17 -0.19 1.36 -2.15
CA LEU A 17 1.15 1.65 -2.68
C LEU A 17 1.41 0.87 -3.97
N GLU A 18 1.02 -0.41 -4.02
CA GLU A 18 1.14 -1.23 -5.23
C GLU A 18 0.27 -0.69 -6.41
N VAL A 19 -0.87 -0.05 -6.14
CA VAL A 19 -1.64 0.66 -7.19
C VAL A 19 -0.84 1.80 -7.77
N MET A 20 -0.21 2.62 -6.92
CA MET A 20 0.66 3.73 -7.37
C MET A 20 1.87 3.21 -8.14
N GLU A 21 2.51 2.14 -7.65
CA GLU A 21 3.63 1.49 -8.35
C GLU A 21 3.21 1.00 -9.75
N ALA A 22 2.06 0.36 -9.88
CA ALA A 22 1.55 -0.11 -11.15
C ALA A 22 1.30 1.04 -12.14
N GLN A 23 0.79 2.18 -11.68
CA GLN A 23 0.64 3.37 -12.52
C GLN A 23 1.97 3.82 -13.13
N TRP A 24 3.01 3.93 -12.31
CA TRP A 24 4.32 4.38 -12.76
C TRP A 24 5.03 3.33 -13.63
N LEU A 25 5.00 2.05 -13.24
CA LEU A 25 5.67 0.98 -13.96
C LEU A 25 5.07 0.73 -15.34
N PHE A 26 3.75 0.83 -15.46
CA PHE A 26 3.03 0.54 -16.71
C PHE A 26 2.52 1.77 -17.45
N ASN A 27 2.73 2.96 -16.89
CA ASN A 27 2.25 4.24 -17.44
C ASN A 27 0.75 4.20 -17.75
N VAL A 28 -0.04 3.77 -16.77
CA VAL A 28 -1.50 3.67 -16.86
C VAL A 28 -2.18 4.51 -15.77
N PRO A 29 -3.38 5.05 -16.00
CA PRO A 29 -4.10 5.75 -14.94
C PRO A 29 -4.59 4.78 -13.85
N SER A 30 -4.79 5.27 -12.62
CA SER A 30 -5.32 4.52 -11.47
C SER A 30 -6.60 3.75 -11.80
N SER A 31 -7.46 4.34 -12.61
CA SER A 31 -8.73 3.76 -13.07
C SER A 31 -8.59 2.45 -13.86
N LYS A 32 -7.38 2.16 -14.37
CA LYS A 32 -7.06 0.87 -15.03
C LYS A 32 -6.40 -0.13 -14.10
N VAL A 33 -6.18 0.21 -12.83
CA VAL A 33 -5.61 -0.68 -11.84
C VAL A 33 -6.71 -1.12 -10.87
N THR A 34 -7.14 -2.37 -10.97
CA THR A 34 -8.20 -2.92 -10.13
C THR A 34 -7.61 -3.81 -9.04
N VAL A 35 -7.98 -3.54 -7.80
CA VAL A 35 -7.63 -4.40 -6.67
C VAL A 35 -8.72 -5.43 -6.44
N VAL A 36 -8.32 -6.69 -6.30
CA VAL A 36 -9.20 -7.80 -5.90
C VAL A 36 -8.63 -8.49 -4.67
N VAL A 37 -9.51 -8.94 -3.78
CA VAL A 37 -9.12 -9.76 -2.64
C VAL A 37 -9.20 -11.22 -3.04
N GLN A 38 -8.12 -11.96 -2.82
CA GLN A 38 -8.01 -13.38 -3.12
C GLN A 38 -7.48 -14.10 -1.87
N PRO A 39 -8.39 -14.66 -1.03
CA PRO A 39 -8.04 -15.20 0.30
C PRO A 39 -6.99 -16.32 0.26
N GLN A 40 -6.96 -17.12 -0.80
CA GLN A 40 -6.01 -18.22 -0.94
C GLN A 40 -4.57 -17.74 -1.22
N SER A 41 -4.38 -16.47 -1.58
CA SER A 41 -3.07 -15.83 -1.83
C SER A 41 -2.18 -16.62 -2.81
N ILE A 42 -2.75 -17.06 -3.91
CA ILE A 42 -2.08 -17.82 -4.97
C ILE A 42 -1.91 -16.99 -6.24
N ILE A 43 -2.84 -16.07 -6.52
CA ILE A 43 -2.74 -15.14 -7.64
C ILE A 43 -2.13 -13.84 -7.13
N HIS A 44 -1.02 -13.41 -7.73
CA HIS A 44 -0.28 -12.23 -7.28
C HIS A 44 -0.43 -11.04 -8.23
N SER A 45 -0.69 -11.28 -9.51
CA SER A 45 -0.99 -10.24 -10.50
C SER A 45 -1.80 -10.81 -11.66
N MET A 46 -2.58 -9.94 -12.29
CA MET A 46 -3.35 -10.26 -13.50
C MET A 46 -3.27 -9.11 -14.48
N VAL A 47 -3.27 -9.44 -15.77
CA VAL A 47 -3.37 -8.44 -16.85
C VAL A 47 -4.56 -8.82 -17.72
N GLU A 48 -5.48 -7.88 -17.88
CA GLU A 48 -6.59 -7.99 -18.81
C GLU A 48 -6.22 -7.26 -20.12
N PHE A 49 -6.35 -7.96 -21.22
CA PHE A 49 -6.10 -7.43 -22.56
C PHE A 49 -7.36 -6.80 -23.16
N ILE A 50 -7.18 -6.05 -24.25
CA ILE A 50 -8.25 -5.32 -24.92
C ILE A 50 -9.36 -6.22 -25.47
N ASP A 51 -9.05 -7.48 -25.71
CA ASP A 51 -10.00 -8.50 -26.17
C ASP A 51 -10.74 -9.22 -25.01
N GLY A 52 -10.47 -8.81 -23.76
CA GLY A 52 -11.02 -9.42 -22.56
C GLY A 52 -10.29 -10.68 -22.08
N GLY A 53 -9.23 -11.10 -22.78
CA GLY A 53 -8.36 -12.19 -22.31
C GLY A 53 -7.61 -11.77 -21.05
N ILE A 54 -7.51 -12.67 -20.05
CA ILE A 54 -6.80 -12.41 -18.79
C ILE A 54 -5.63 -13.38 -18.65
N MET A 55 -4.46 -12.83 -18.35
CA MET A 55 -3.30 -13.61 -17.92
C MET A 55 -3.00 -13.35 -16.46
N ALA A 56 -2.75 -14.41 -15.69
CA ALA A 56 -2.47 -14.33 -14.27
C ALA A 56 -1.14 -15.01 -13.93
N GLN A 57 -0.38 -14.42 -13.01
CA GLN A 57 0.76 -15.06 -12.39
C GLN A 57 0.30 -15.75 -11.12
N LEU A 58 0.48 -17.07 -11.07
CA LEU A 58 0.15 -17.92 -9.93
C LEU A 58 1.43 -18.49 -9.31
N GLY A 59 1.41 -18.66 -7.99
CA GLY A 59 2.50 -19.30 -7.26
C GLY A 59 2.24 -19.36 -5.76
N SER A 60 3.01 -20.14 -5.03
CA SER A 60 3.03 -20.04 -3.58
C SER A 60 3.53 -18.66 -3.15
N PRO A 61 3.05 -18.10 -2.03
CA PRO A 61 3.45 -16.77 -1.55
C PRO A 61 4.88 -16.79 -0.99
N ASP A 62 5.85 -16.82 -1.88
CA ASP A 62 7.28 -16.88 -1.57
C ASP A 62 8.03 -15.87 -2.43
N MET A 63 8.59 -14.84 -1.79
CA MET A 63 9.32 -13.77 -2.46
C MET A 63 10.58 -14.22 -3.19
N ARG A 64 11.14 -15.39 -2.86
CA ARG A 64 12.27 -15.96 -3.59
C ARG A 64 11.96 -16.20 -5.05
N LEU A 65 10.70 -16.48 -5.39
CA LEU A 65 10.27 -16.74 -6.77
C LEU A 65 10.40 -15.50 -7.66
N PRO A 66 9.80 -14.35 -7.35
CA PRO A 66 9.96 -13.13 -8.17
C PRO A 66 11.38 -12.59 -8.11
N ILE A 67 12.08 -12.65 -6.96
CA ILE A 67 13.46 -12.18 -6.82
C ILE A 67 14.40 -13.01 -7.71
N GLN A 68 14.29 -14.35 -7.66
CA GLN A 68 15.11 -15.19 -8.53
C GLN A 68 14.84 -14.91 -10.01
N TYR A 69 13.58 -14.74 -10.41
CA TYR A 69 13.24 -14.43 -11.79
C TYR A 69 13.78 -13.08 -12.25
N ALA A 70 13.73 -12.06 -11.40
CA ALA A 70 14.33 -10.76 -11.71
C ALA A 70 15.84 -10.84 -11.93
N LEU A 71 16.54 -11.65 -11.12
CA LEU A 71 18.00 -11.82 -11.23
C LEU A 71 18.42 -12.64 -12.45
N TYR A 72 17.61 -13.58 -12.90
CA TYR A 72 17.93 -14.50 -14.02
C TYR A 72 17.14 -14.20 -15.28
N TYR A 73 16.35 -13.14 -15.31
CA TYR A 73 15.52 -12.80 -16.48
C TYR A 73 16.32 -12.88 -17.80
N PRO A 74 15.78 -13.46 -18.88
CA PRO A 74 14.44 -14.07 -19.01
C PRO A 74 14.40 -15.57 -18.63
N HIS A 75 15.45 -16.11 -18.06
CA HIS A 75 15.58 -17.54 -17.79
C HIS A 75 14.92 -17.94 -16.46
N ARG A 76 14.29 -19.11 -16.45
CA ARG A 76 13.80 -19.74 -15.23
C ARG A 76 14.83 -20.72 -14.68
N ARG A 77 15.04 -20.70 -13.36
CA ARG A 77 15.93 -21.63 -12.65
C ARG A 77 15.12 -22.45 -11.66
N GLU A 78 15.63 -23.62 -11.32
CA GLU A 78 15.05 -24.43 -10.28
C GLU A 78 15.08 -23.69 -8.93
N LEU A 79 13.97 -23.79 -8.19
CA LEU A 79 13.85 -23.20 -6.88
C LEU A 79 13.16 -24.20 -5.94
N ASN A 80 13.80 -24.47 -4.81
CA ASN A 80 13.25 -25.37 -3.80
C ASN A 80 12.25 -24.60 -2.92
N THR A 81 11.04 -24.43 -3.45
CA THR A 81 9.88 -23.83 -2.75
C THR A 81 8.68 -24.75 -2.88
N LYS A 82 7.71 -24.59 -1.95
CA LYS A 82 6.43 -25.32 -2.08
C LYS A 82 5.78 -24.92 -3.43
N ARG A 83 5.41 -25.91 -4.19
CA ARG A 83 4.65 -25.69 -5.45
C ARG A 83 3.15 -25.68 -5.14
N VAL A 84 2.40 -25.00 -5.98
CA VAL A 84 0.93 -25.02 -5.90
C VAL A 84 0.45 -26.38 -6.38
N ASP A 85 -0.30 -27.07 -5.53
CA ASP A 85 -1.09 -28.25 -5.92
C ASP A 85 -2.54 -27.79 -6.13
N PHE A 86 -3.00 -27.83 -7.37
CA PHE A 86 -4.34 -27.38 -7.73
C PHE A 86 -5.45 -28.30 -7.20
N PHE A 87 -5.15 -29.56 -6.95
CA PHE A 87 -6.10 -30.52 -6.38
C PHE A 87 -6.29 -30.30 -4.87
N GLU A 88 -5.21 -29.98 -4.15
CA GLU A 88 -5.30 -29.56 -2.75
C GLU A 88 -5.96 -28.17 -2.61
N LEU A 89 -5.64 -27.24 -3.53
CA LEU A 89 -6.18 -25.89 -3.53
C LEU A 89 -7.70 -25.87 -3.74
N GLY A 90 -8.21 -26.71 -4.64
CA GLY A 90 -9.63 -26.86 -4.97
C GLY A 90 -10.20 -25.60 -5.63
N ASN A 91 -10.65 -24.63 -4.83
CA ASN A 91 -11.33 -23.44 -5.32
C ASN A 91 -10.48 -22.17 -5.12
N ILE A 92 -10.58 -21.25 -6.09
CA ILE A 92 -10.07 -19.89 -5.97
C ILE A 92 -11.28 -18.95 -5.96
N THR A 93 -11.32 -18.04 -5.00
CA THR A 93 -12.41 -17.08 -4.83
C THR A 93 -11.91 -15.66 -4.93
N PHE A 94 -12.75 -14.76 -5.39
CA PHE A 94 -12.46 -13.33 -5.51
C PHE A 94 -13.53 -12.53 -4.78
N GLU A 95 -13.07 -11.49 -4.07
CA GLU A 95 -13.92 -10.57 -3.33
C GLU A 95 -13.55 -9.14 -3.69
N LYS A 96 -14.51 -8.24 -3.55
CA LYS A 96 -14.25 -6.81 -3.65
C LYS A 96 -13.60 -6.32 -2.36
N PRO A 97 -12.60 -5.43 -2.44
CA PRO A 97 -12.07 -4.79 -1.24
C PRO A 97 -13.14 -3.91 -0.59
N ASP A 98 -13.30 -4.05 0.72
CA ASP A 98 -14.14 -3.17 1.52
C ASP A 98 -13.40 -1.87 1.83
N MET A 99 -13.55 -0.87 0.95
CA MET A 99 -12.86 0.42 1.08
C MET A 99 -13.52 1.36 2.11
N ASP A 100 -14.67 1.03 2.65
CA ASP A 100 -15.31 1.81 3.71
C ASP A 100 -14.75 1.41 5.07
N THR A 101 -14.57 0.12 5.30
CA THR A 101 -13.89 -0.41 6.50
C THR A 101 -12.37 -0.17 6.43
N PHE A 102 -11.75 -0.45 5.26
CA PHE A 102 -10.30 -0.32 5.06
C PHE A 102 -9.97 0.94 4.26
N LYS A 103 -10.08 2.10 4.90
CA LYS A 103 -9.87 3.42 4.29
C LYS A 103 -8.50 3.58 3.61
N GLY A 104 -7.47 2.83 4.03
CA GLY A 104 -6.11 2.95 3.50
C GLY A 104 -6.03 2.81 1.98
N LEU A 105 -6.76 1.86 1.39
CA LEU A 105 -6.82 1.70 -0.06
C LEU A 105 -7.55 2.87 -0.74
N LYS A 106 -8.66 3.35 -0.18
CA LYS A 106 -9.40 4.51 -0.70
C LYS A 106 -8.54 5.77 -0.69
N LEU A 107 -7.81 6.01 0.39
CA LEU A 107 -6.88 7.14 0.51
C LEU A 107 -5.74 7.06 -0.50
N ALA A 108 -5.24 5.85 -0.78
CA ALA A 108 -4.22 5.63 -1.80
C ALA A 108 -4.72 6.00 -3.21
N TYR A 109 -5.93 5.59 -3.60
CA TYR A 109 -6.53 6.03 -4.86
C TYR A 109 -6.68 7.55 -4.90
N THR A 110 -7.16 8.16 -3.81
CA THR A 110 -7.26 9.62 -3.71
C THR A 110 -5.90 10.31 -3.87
N ALA A 111 -4.85 9.78 -3.23
CA ALA A 111 -3.50 10.32 -3.35
C ALA A 111 -2.96 10.18 -4.78
N SER A 112 -3.18 9.03 -5.39
CA SER A 112 -2.79 8.72 -6.76
C SER A 112 -3.47 9.65 -7.77
N ASP A 113 -4.77 9.87 -7.63
CA ASP A 113 -5.55 10.72 -8.54
C ASP A 113 -5.21 12.21 -8.38
N LYS A 114 -4.92 12.67 -7.16
CA LYS A 114 -4.44 14.03 -6.91
C LYS A 114 -3.04 14.27 -7.48
N GLY A 115 -2.17 13.26 -7.44
CA GLY A 115 -0.81 13.36 -7.93
C GLY A 115 0.06 14.36 -7.14
N GLY A 116 1.04 14.95 -7.82
CA GLY A 116 1.97 15.89 -7.22
C GLY A 116 2.72 15.29 -6.04
N ASN A 117 2.77 16.04 -4.92
CA ASN A 117 3.40 15.59 -3.67
C ASN A 117 2.46 14.80 -2.74
N ILE A 118 1.18 14.58 -3.09
CA ILE A 118 0.23 13.88 -2.21
C ILE A 118 0.57 12.40 -2.00
N PRO A 119 1.05 11.63 -3.00
CA PRO A 119 1.58 10.28 -2.76
C PRO A 119 2.71 10.24 -1.71
N THR A 120 3.57 11.24 -1.70
CA THR A 120 4.62 11.40 -0.67
C THR A 120 4.00 11.63 0.70
N ALA A 121 3.02 12.53 0.79
CA ALA A 121 2.31 12.78 2.05
C ALA A 121 1.61 11.53 2.58
N PHE A 122 0.95 10.77 1.72
CA PHE A 122 0.33 9.49 2.06
C PHE A 122 1.34 8.51 2.66
N ASN A 123 2.47 8.31 1.99
CA ASN A 123 3.48 7.35 2.44
C ASN A 123 4.16 7.79 3.74
N ALA A 124 4.58 9.07 3.84
CA ALA A 124 5.24 9.61 5.03
C ALA A 124 4.33 9.52 6.27
N ALA A 125 3.06 9.89 6.13
CA ALA A 125 2.08 9.78 7.20
C ALA A 125 1.85 8.33 7.64
N ASN A 126 1.76 7.39 6.68
CA ASN A 126 1.66 5.97 6.99
C ASN A 126 2.88 5.46 7.76
N GLU A 127 4.08 5.81 7.34
CA GLU A 127 5.31 5.35 8.01
C GLU A 127 5.33 5.78 9.47
N LEU A 128 5.03 7.06 9.76
CA LEU A 128 5.00 7.57 11.12
C LEU A 128 3.85 6.94 11.93
N ALA A 129 2.65 6.85 11.36
CA ALA A 129 1.48 6.27 12.04
C ALA A 129 1.72 4.81 12.40
N VAL A 130 2.26 4.01 11.48
CA VAL A 130 2.60 2.60 11.75
C VAL A 130 3.68 2.48 12.82
N ALA A 131 4.72 3.33 12.78
CA ALA A 131 5.75 3.33 13.83
C ALA A 131 5.14 3.63 15.20
N LYS A 132 4.28 4.66 15.32
CA LYS A 132 3.58 5.02 16.56
C LYS A 132 2.61 3.92 17.03
N PHE A 133 1.92 3.25 16.11
CA PHE A 133 1.07 2.11 16.46
C PHE A 133 1.90 0.93 17.01
N LEU A 134 3.00 0.61 16.38
CA LEU A 134 3.91 -0.46 16.85
C LEU A 134 4.53 -0.14 18.21
N ASP A 135 4.72 1.14 18.51
CA ASP A 135 5.14 1.67 19.81
C ASP A 135 3.98 1.81 20.82
N ARG A 136 2.74 1.42 20.44
CA ARG A 136 1.52 1.51 21.27
C ARG A 136 1.15 2.94 21.69
N LYS A 137 1.52 3.94 20.89
CA LYS A 137 1.21 5.35 21.15
C LYS A 137 -0.11 5.80 20.52
N ILE A 138 -0.62 5.06 19.55
CA ILE A 138 -1.90 5.28 18.88
C ILE A 138 -2.64 3.95 18.70
N LYS A 139 -3.93 4.02 18.40
CA LYS A 139 -4.77 2.86 18.09
C LYS A 139 -4.69 2.52 16.60
N TYR A 140 -5.12 1.30 16.25
CA TYR A 140 -5.10 0.82 14.87
C TYR A 140 -5.94 1.70 13.91
N LEU A 141 -7.11 2.14 14.35
CA LEU A 141 -7.99 2.97 13.54
C LEU A 141 -7.51 4.42 13.39
N ASP A 142 -6.57 4.86 14.22
CA ASP A 142 -5.98 6.20 14.09
C ASP A 142 -5.04 6.28 12.86
N ILE A 143 -4.54 5.13 12.37
CA ILE A 143 -3.62 5.11 11.22
C ILE A 143 -4.22 5.78 9.99
N PRO A 144 -5.37 5.34 9.44
CA PRO A 144 -5.96 5.97 8.27
C PRO A 144 -6.39 7.43 8.53
N ASP A 145 -6.80 7.77 9.74
CA ASP A 145 -7.22 9.14 10.08
C ASP A 145 -6.01 10.10 10.08
N ILE A 146 -4.84 9.66 10.54
CA ILE A 146 -3.59 10.42 10.46
C ILE A 146 -3.16 10.62 9.00
N ILE A 147 -3.26 9.57 8.17
CA ILE A 147 -2.94 9.66 6.75
C ILE A 147 -3.84 10.69 6.05
N GLU A 148 -5.15 10.59 6.27
CA GLU A 148 -6.13 11.50 5.69
C GLU A 148 -5.88 12.95 6.13
N TYR A 149 -5.61 13.17 7.41
CA TYR A 149 -5.30 14.47 7.96
C TYR A 149 -4.05 15.07 7.29
N ALA A 150 -2.95 14.33 7.24
CA ALA A 150 -1.71 14.81 6.64
C ALA A 150 -1.85 15.14 5.14
N MET A 151 -2.59 14.32 4.38
CA MET A 151 -2.87 14.57 2.97
C MET A 151 -3.69 15.85 2.72
N ASN A 152 -4.49 16.28 3.71
CA ASN A 152 -5.31 17.49 3.62
C ASN A 152 -4.58 18.74 4.09
N GLU A 153 -3.70 18.61 5.09
CA GLU A 153 -2.97 19.75 5.67
C GLU A 153 -1.72 20.14 4.86
N VAL A 154 -1.10 19.20 4.16
CA VAL A 154 0.11 19.49 3.39
C VAL A 154 -0.20 20.42 2.22
N ARG A 155 0.67 21.43 2.01
CA ARG A 155 0.58 22.29 0.83
C ARG A 155 0.77 21.47 -0.44
N TYR A 156 -0.19 21.56 -1.37
CA TYR A 156 -0.11 20.88 -2.66
C TYR A 156 0.95 21.47 -3.57
N ILE A 157 1.76 20.62 -4.20
CA ILE A 157 2.75 20.95 -5.23
C ILE A 157 2.52 20.00 -6.41
N ASP A 158 2.17 20.55 -7.58
CA ASP A 158 1.73 19.78 -8.75
C ASP A 158 2.85 18.92 -9.36
N ASN A 159 4.01 19.51 -9.62
CA ASN A 159 5.17 18.84 -10.19
C ASN A 159 6.39 19.04 -9.26
N PRO A 160 6.45 18.33 -8.12
CA PRO A 160 7.49 18.55 -7.14
C PRO A 160 8.86 18.08 -7.66
N SER A 161 9.88 18.89 -7.42
CA SER A 161 11.28 18.47 -7.51
C SER A 161 11.63 17.44 -6.43
N VAL A 162 12.77 16.79 -6.55
CA VAL A 162 13.24 15.84 -5.53
C VAL A 162 13.38 16.52 -4.17
N ASP A 163 13.91 17.76 -4.12
CA ASP A 163 14.06 18.50 -2.88
C ASP A 163 12.69 18.82 -2.24
N GLU A 164 11.69 19.23 -3.05
CA GLU A 164 10.32 19.47 -2.57
C GLU A 164 9.62 18.18 -2.11
N ILE A 165 9.93 17.02 -2.69
CA ILE A 165 9.45 15.71 -2.20
C ILE A 165 10.02 15.43 -0.80
N LEU A 166 11.33 15.63 -0.59
CA LEU A 166 11.99 15.44 0.70
C LEU A 166 11.49 16.45 1.76
N GLU A 167 11.27 17.70 1.36
CA GLU A 167 10.68 18.73 2.23
C GLU A 167 9.23 18.38 2.60
N THR A 168 8.45 17.85 1.64
CA THR A 168 7.08 17.37 1.89
C THR A 168 7.08 16.25 2.94
N GLU A 169 7.95 15.27 2.82
CA GLU A 169 8.10 14.18 3.78
C GLU A 169 8.37 14.71 5.18
N GLN A 170 9.34 15.62 5.33
CA GLN A 170 9.69 16.22 6.60
C GLN A 170 8.53 17.03 7.21
N THR A 171 7.84 17.82 6.38
CA THR A 171 6.68 18.60 6.80
C THR A 171 5.55 17.70 7.30
N VAL A 172 5.29 16.59 6.60
CA VAL A 172 4.28 15.62 7.01
C VAL A 172 4.62 14.97 8.35
N TYR A 173 5.90 14.66 8.62
CA TYR A 173 6.30 14.16 9.93
C TYR A 173 5.98 15.16 11.05
N GLU A 174 6.22 16.46 10.83
CA GLU A 174 5.89 17.51 11.79
C GLU A 174 4.37 17.63 12.02
N ILE A 175 3.57 17.62 10.94
CA ILE A 175 2.10 17.64 11.00
C ILE A 175 1.59 16.45 11.82
N CYS A 176 2.07 15.25 11.55
CA CYS A 176 1.65 14.04 12.26
C CYS A 176 2.10 14.02 13.72
N LEU A 177 3.25 14.58 14.04
CA LEU A 177 3.72 14.74 15.43
C LEU A 177 2.79 15.66 16.22
N LEU A 178 2.37 16.78 15.64
CA LEU A 178 1.41 17.70 16.27
C LEU A 178 0.06 17.04 16.50
N TYR A 179 -0.46 16.32 15.50
CA TYR A 179 -1.73 15.60 15.59
C TYR A 179 -1.74 14.54 16.70
N THR A 180 -0.61 13.85 16.89
CA THR A 180 -0.48 12.74 17.86
C THR A 180 0.09 13.16 19.22
N SER A 181 0.40 14.46 19.42
CA SER A 181 0.83 14.98 20.71
C SER A 181 -0.36 15.10 21.65
N PRO A 182 -0.23 14.72 22.94
CA PRO A 182 -1.30 14.90 23.91
C PRO A 182 -1.72 16.38 23.99
N SER A 183 -3.01 16.65 23.86
CA SER A 183 -3.53 18.00 24.09
C SER A 183 -3.27 18.43 25.53
N PRO A 184 -3.02 19.72 25.82
CA PRO A 184 -2.96 20.23 27.19
C PRO A 184 -4.21 19.87 28.03
N ARG A 185 -5.34 19.56 27.37
CA ARG A 185 -6.58 19.10 28.04
C ARG A 185 -6.50 17.66 28.54
N ASP A 186 -5.66 16.82 27.96
CA ASP A 186 -5.50 15.41 28.35
C ASP A 186 -4.70 15.27 29.67
N TYR A 187 -3.88 16.28 29.99
CA TYR A 187 -3.17 16.37 31.27
C TYR A 187 -4.03 16.92 32.42
N ALA A 188 -5.20 17.50 32.13
CA ALA A 188 -6.10 18.06 33.15
C ALA A 188 -7.13 17.05 33.66
N ALA A 189 -7.19 15.84 33.10
CA ALA A 189 -8.16 14.79 33.40
C ALA A 189 -7.53 13.55 34.08
N SER A 190 -6.25 13.61 34.43
CA SER A 190 -5.51 12.59 35.23
C SER A 190 -5.18 13.16 36.67
#